data_d90e8bb2763f53cb5a46b46a57970b24
#
_entry.id   d90e8bb2763f53cb5a46b46a57970b24
#
_cell.length_a   1.000
_cell.length_b   1.000
_cell.length_c   1.000
_cell.angle_alpha   90.00
_cell.angle_beta   90.00
_cell.angle_gamma   90.00
#
_symmetry.space_group_name_H-M   'P 1'
#
loop_
_entity.id
_entity.type
_entity.pdbx_description
1 polymer ?
#
loop_
_entity_poly.entity_id
_entity_poly.type
_entity_poly.pdbx_seq_one_letter_code
_entity_poly.pdbx_strand_id
1 'polypeptide(L)'
;MSQKVLKRKYRLTVRKSQKGIGLIEVMLAISILVIIVLGGASLFAYGAGQISESKHSRVAVQLANQKLEQLRADNNISIEIPNGETKVNIPLGDLSYEQTTVTEDLGSYKKVEVTVSWAQMEKQRNVNMATLYVKR
;
A
#
# COMPACT_ATOMS: atom_id res chain seq x y z
N MET A 1 -53.76 -75.31 5.15
CA MET A 1 -54.09 -73.93 5.63
C MET A 1 -52.90 -73.06 5.40
N SER A 2 -52.96 -72.27 4.32
CA SER A 2 -51.84 -71.40 3.88
C SER A 2 -52.15 -69.94 4.22
N GLN A 3 -51.37 -69.37 5.12
CA GLN A 3 -51.50 -67.96 5.46
C GLN A 3 -50.64 -67.14 4.50
N LYS A 4 -51.27 -66.46 3.55
CA LYS A 4 -50.63 -65.40 2.74
C LYS A 4 -50.47 -64.16 3.59
N VAL A 5 -49.25 -63.93 4.02
CA VAL A 5 -48.86 -62.65 4.67
C VAL A 5 -48.75 -61.59 3.59
N LEU A 6 -49.67 -60.65 3.57
CA LEU A 6 -49.70 -59.48 2.74
C LEU A 6 -48.59 -58.46 3.25
N LYS A 7 -47.43 -58.47 2.62
CA LYS A 7 -46.46 -57.39 2.81
C LYS A 7 -46.97 -56.09 2.16
N ARG A 8 -47.63 -55.24 2.94
CA ARG A 8 -47.95 -53.87 2.54
C ARG A 8 -46.66 -53.09 2.45
N LYS A 9 -46.14 -52.85 1.25
CA LYS A 9 -45.07 -51.96 0.95
C LYS A 9 -45.54 -50.47 1.19
N TYR A 10 -45.26 -49.94 2.33
CA TYR A 10 -45.44 -48.47 2.55
C TYR A 10 -44.42 -47.77 1.70
N ARG A 11 -44.81 -47.23 0.55
CA ARG A 11 -44.04 -46.35 -0.27
C ARG A 11 -44.12 -44.94 0.39
N LEU A 12 -43.15 -44.63 1.21
CA LEU A 12 -42.96 -43.26 1.68
C LEU A 12 -42.57 -42.38 0.48
N THR A 13 -43.56 -41.77 -0.16
CA THR A 13 -43.33 -40.69 -1.12
C THR A 13 -42.85 -39.47 -0.32
N VAL A 14 -41.54 -39.32 -0.22
CA VAL A 14 -40.95 -38.06 0.22
C VAL A 14 -41.31 -37.01 -0.83
N ARG A 15 -42.40 -36.29 -0.59
CA ARG A 15 -42.73 -35.08 -1.35
C ARG A 15 -41.60 -34.07 -1.10
N LYS A 16 -40.62 -34.00 -2.02
CA LYS A 16 -39.70 -32.84 -2.08
C LYS A 16 -40.59 -31.62 -2.28
N SER A 17 -40.79 -30.87 -1.19
CA SER A 17 -41.38 -29.54 -1.25
C SER A 17 -40.42 -28.67 -2.06
N GLN A 18 -40.67 -28.52 -3.34
CA GLN A 18 -40.07 -27.47 -4.16
C GLN A 18 -40.71 -26.17 -3.69
N LYS A 19 -40.10 -25.56 -2.66
CA LYS A 19 -40.41 -24.19 -2.31
C LYS A 19 -39.91 -23.38 -3.49
N GLY A 20 -40.81 -22.85 -4.31
CA GLY A 20 -40.47 -21.86 -5.32
C GLY A 20 -39.81 -20.68 -4.64
N ILE A 21 -38.72 -20.20 -5.22
CA ILE A 21 -38.05 -18.99 -4.79
C ILE A 21 -39.08 -17.87 -4.87
N GLY A 22 -39.42 -17.26 -3.74
CA GLY A 22 -40.39 -16.17 -3.68
C GLY A 22 -39.84 -14.93 -4.32
N LEU A 23 -40.69 -14.12 -4.97
CA LEU A 23 -40.32 -12.86 -5.61
C LEU A 23 -39.54 -11.95 -4.64
N ILE A 24 -39.94 -11.95 -3.35
CA ILE A 24 -39.27 -11.18 -2.30
C ILE A 24 -37.83 -11.64 -2.06
N GLU A 25 -37.55 -12.93 -2.16
CA GLU A 25 -36.23 -13.51 -1.97
C GLU A 25 -35.27 -13.09 -3.09
N VAL A 26 -35.78 -13.05 -4.34
CA VAL A 26 -35.02 -12.56 -5.49
C VAL A 26 -34.72 -11.07 -5.34
N MET A 27 -35.68 -10.27 -4.91
CA MET A 27 -35.47 -8.83 -4.68
C MET A 27 -34.45 -8.57 -3.58
N LEU A 28 -34.51 -9.33 -2.48
CA LEU A 28 -33.53 -9.23 -1.42
C LEU A 28 -32.13 -9.65 -1.88
N ALA A 29 -32.03 -10.75 -2.64
CA ALA A 29 -30.75 -11.22 -3.17
C ALA A 29 -30.11 -10.19 -4.11
N ILE A 30 -30.90 -9.58 -5.01
CA ILE A 30 -30.40 -8.51 -5.89
C ILE A 30 -29.97 -7.29 -5.08
N SER A 31 -30.74 -6.88 -4.08
CA SER A 31 -30.38 -5.73 -3.22
C SER A 31 -29.07 -5.95 -2.50
N ILE A 32 -28.85 -7.10 -1.93
CA ILE A 32 -27.58 -7.47 -1.27
C ILE A 32 -26.44 -7.50 -2.29
N LEU A 33 -26.66 -8.08 -3.46
CA LEU A 33 -25.67 -8.12 -4.53
C LEU A 33 -25.20 -6.71 -4.95
N VAL A 34 -26.14 -5.79 -5.13
CA VAL A 34 -25.82 -4.39 -5.47
C VAL A 34 -24.96 -3.73 -4.39
N ILE A 35 -25.29 -3.93 -3.12
CA ILE A 35 -24.49 -3.39 -2.00
C ILE A 35 -23.07 -3.95 -2.01
N ILE A 36 -22.92 -5.27 -2.24
CA ILE A 36 -21.60 -5.92 -2.31
C ILE A 36 -20.77 -5.39 -3.48
N VAL A 37 -21.38 -5.23 -4.66
CA VAL A 37 -20.68 -4.74 -5.86
C VAL A 37 -20.23 -3.30 -5.67
N LEU A 38 -21.10 -2.42 -5.19
CA LEU A 38 -20.77 -1.01 -4.95
C LEU A 38 -19.72 -0.86 -3.83
N GLY A 39 -19.87 -1.59 -2.73
CA GLY A 39 -18.89 -1.60 -1.64
C GLY A 39 -17.53 -2.14 -2.08
N GLY A 40 -17.53 -3.24 -2.83
CA GLY A 40 -16.31 -3.84 -3.39
C GLY A 40 -15.56 -2.89 -4.33
N ALA A 41 -16.27 -2.22 -5.23
CA ALA A 41 -15.67 -1.25 -6.15
C ALA A 41 -14.96 -0.11 -5.40
N SER A 42 -15.56 0.40 -4.34
CA SER A 42 -14.97 1.45 -3.49
C SER A 42 -13.69 0.98 -2.81
N LEU A 43 -13.66 -0.26 -2.32
CA LEU A 43 -12.46 -0.84 -1.70
C LEU A 43 -11.32 -1.02 -2.71
N PHE A 44 -11.62 -1.45 -3.93
CA PHE A 44 -10.62 -1.57 -5.00
C PHE A 44 -10.02 -0.21 -5.37
N ALA A 45 -10.85 0.82 -5.53
CA ALA A 45 -10.38 2.16 -5.84
C ALA A 45 -9.46 2.72 -4.72
N TYR A 46 -9.85 2.53 -3.46
CA TYR A 46 -9.03 2.91 -2.30
C TYR A 46 -7.72 2.13 -2.27
N GLY A 47 -7.75 0.81 -2.45
CA GLY A 47 -6.57 -0.05 -2.48
C GLY A 47 -5.57 0.33 -3.58
N ALA A 48 -6.05 0.64 -4.78
CA ALA A 48 -5.20 1.10 -5.89
C ALA A 48 -4.47 2.40 -5.54
N GLY A 49 -5.13 3.35 -4.88
CA GLY A 49 -4.52 4.59 -4.39
C GLY A 49 -3.40 4.33 -3.39
N GLN A 50 -3.60 3.43 -2.43
CA GLN A 50 -2.60 3.05 -1.42
C GLN A 50 -1.36 2.37 -2.03
N ILE A 51 -1.55 1.53 -3.03
CA ILE A 51 -0.44 0.88 -3.74
C ILE A 51 0.42 1.91 -4.46
N SER A 52 -0.19 2.89 -5.11
CA SER A 52 0.53 3.98 -5.77
C SER A 52 1.34 4.81 -4.77
N GLU A 53 0.74 5.19 -3.65
CA GLU A 53 1.42 5.93 -2.58
C GLU A 53 2.63 5.15 -2.03
N SER A 54 2.46 3.85 -1.80
CA SER A 54 3.53 2.99 -1.30
C SER A 54 4.71 2.88 -2.28
N LYS A 55 4.46 2.88 -3.59
CA LYS A 55 5.52 2.87 -4.61
C LYS A 55 6.36 4.15 -4.53
N HIS A 56 5.75 5.31 -4.49
CA HIS A 56 6.46 6.59 -4.45
C HIS A 56 7.23 6.76 -3.14
N SER A 57 6.66 6.33 -2.01
CA SER A 57 7.36 6.32 -0.73
C SER A 57 8.61 5.44 -0.76
N ARG A 58 8.54 4.25 -1.36
CA ARG A 58 9.72 3.37 -1.52
C ARG A 58 10.80 4.00 -2.37
N VAL A 59 10.43 4.64 -3.47
CA VAL A 59 11.38 5.36 -4.32
C VAL A 59 12.04 6.50 -3.55
N ALA A 60 11.28 7.28 -2.80
CA ALA A 60 11.81 8.36 -1.99
C ALA A 60 12.81 7.87 -0.92
N VAL A 61 12.49 6.76 -0.23
CA VAL A 61 13.41 6.10 0.72
C VAL A 61 14.68 5.64 0.01
N GLN A 62 14.56 5.06 -1.18
CA GLN A 62 15.71 4.59 -1.95
C GLN A 62 16.61 5.77 -2.37
N LEU A 63 16.04 6.88 -2.83
CA LEU A 63 16.79 8.09 -3.19
C LEU A 63 17.51 8.69 -1.96
N ALA A 64 16.82 8.74 -0.81
CA ALA A 64 17.42 9.22 0.43
C ALA A 64 18.59 8.32 0.87
N ASN A 65 18.41 7.01 0.86
CA ASN A 65 19.46 6.05 1.19
C ASN A 65 20.65 6.15 0.24
N GLN A 66 20.40 6.24 -1.06
CA GLN A 66 21.46 6.38 -2.07
C GLN A 66 22.29 7.63 -1.80
N LYS A 67 21.66 8.75 -1.46
CA LYS A 67 22.36 9.99 -1.12
C LYS A 67 23.20 9.85 0.16
N LEU A 68 22.64 9.23 1.19
CA LEU A 68 23.38 8.98 2.44
C LEU A 68 24.58 8.07 2.21
N GLU A 69 24.44 7.01 1.44
CA GLU A 69 25.58 6.12 1.10
C GLU A 69 26.63 6.82 0.25
N GLN A 70 26.23 7.67 -0.69
CA GLN A 70 27.17 8.51 -1.44
C GLN A 70 27.98 9.41 -0.51
N LEU A 71 27.31 10.14 0.39
CA LEU A 71 27.98 11.00 1.36
C LEU A 71 28.87 10.22 2.32
N ARG A 72 28.48 8.99 2.66
CA ARG A 72 29.30 8.08 3.47
C ARG A 72 30.58 7.65 2.73
N ALA A 73 30.46 7.35 1.44
CA ALA A 73 31.61 7.02 0.61
C ALA A 73 32.56 8.23 0.51
N ASP A 74 32.03 9.43 0.27
CA ASP A 74 32.80 10.66 0.20
C ASP A 74 33.54 10.95 1.53
N ASN A 75 32.87 10.80 2.66
CA ASN A 75 33.48 10.94 3.99
C ASN A 75 34.59 9.91 4.25
N ASN A 76 34.45 8.69 3.76
CA ASN A 76 35.45 7.64 3.91
C ASN A 76 36.72 7.93 3.07
N ILE A 77 36.60 8.64 1.95
CA ILE A 77 37.70 9.06 1.06
C ILE A 77 38.31 10.40 1.54
N SER A 78 37.86 10.90 2.69
CA SER A 78 38.30 12.21 3.24
C SER A 78 37.88 13.40 2.37
N ILE A 79 36.83 13.28 1.58
CA ILE A 79 36.19 14.39 0.93
C ILE A 79 35.34 15.15 1.94
N GLU A 80 35.62 16.43 2.11
CA GLU A 80 34.86 17.25 3.05
C GLU A 80 33.41 17.42 2.58
N ILE A 81 32.45 16.99 3.41
CA ILE A 81 31.02 17.23 3.16
C ILE A 81 30.74 18.70 3.47
N PRO A 82 30.34 19.52 2.48
CA PRO A 82 30.09 20.94 2.70
C PRO A 82 28.91 21.13 3.66
N ASN A 83 29.03 22.13 4.53
CA ASN A 83 27.92 22.55 5.40
C ASN A 83 26.89 23.34 4.58
N GLY A 84 25.63 23.22 4.95
CA GLY A 84 24.53 23.98 4.37
C GLY A 84 23.45 23.11 3.76
N GLU A 85 22.61 23.74 2.97
CA GLU A 85 21.48 23.13 2.30
C GLU A 85 21.75 22.98 0.80
N THR A 86 21.51 21.79 0.28
CA THR A 86 21.60 21.51 -1.16
C THR A 86 20.29 20.90 -1.63
N LYS A 87 19.72 21.45 -2.70
CA LYS A 87 18.49 20.95 -3.32
C LYS A 87 18.78 20.41 -4.71
N VAL A 88 18.27 19.22 -4.99
CA VAL A 88 18.39 18.57 -6.29
C VAL A 88 17.01 18.07 -6.71
N ASN A 89 16.62 18.39 -7.92
CA ASN A 89 15.38 17.90 -8.49
C ASN A 89 15.66 16.68 -9.37
N ILE A 90 15.01 15.56 -9.07
CA ILE A 90 15.21 14.26 -9.72
C ILE A 90 13.93 13.90 -10.44
N PRO A 91 13.83 14.11 -11.76
CA PRO A 91 12.68 13.66 -12.54
C PRO A 91 12.73 12.13 -12.67
N LEU A 92 11.64 11.45 -12.30
CA LEU A 92 11.53 10.00 -12.39
C LEU A 92 10.12 9.60 -12.86
N GLY A 93 9.98 9.20 -14.12
CA GLY A 93 8.69 8.95 -14.75
C GLY A 93 7.84 10.21 -14.81
N ASP A 94 6.61 10.11 -14.34
CA ASP A 94 5.63 11.21 -14.38
C ASP A 94 5.73 12.17 -13.18
N LEU A 95 6.61 11.88 -12.23
CA LEU A 95 6.80 12.67 -11.02
C LEU A 95 8.22 13.21 -10.90
N SER A 96 8.31 14.34 -10.21
CA SER A 96 9.57 14.96 -9.85
C SER A 96 9.75 14.89 -8.33
N TYR A 97 10.93 14.41 -7.90
CA TYR A 97 11.32 14.32 -6.51
C TYR A 97 12.31 15.42 -6.19
N GLU A 98 12.00 16.25 -5.22
CA GLU A 98 12.92 17.24 -4.68
C GLU A 98 13.69 16.61 -3.52
N GLN A 99 15.00 16.46 -3.68
CA GLN A 99 15.90 15.96 -2.65
C GLN A 99 16.61 17.13 -2.00
N THR A 100 16.32 17.40 -0.75
CA THR A 100 16.96 18.41 0.08
C THR A 100 17.94 17.73 1.03
N THR A 101 19.19 18.12 0.99
CA THR A 101 20.24 17.64 1.91
C THR A 101 20.67 18.80 2.77
N VAL A 102 20.54 18.67 4.09
CA VAL A 102 21.00 19.66 5.08
C VAL A 102 22.14 19.05 5.89
N THR A 103 23.26 19.74 5.93
CA THR A 103 24.44 19.31 6.69
C THR A 103 24.76 20.35 7.77
N GLU A 104 24.80 19.89 9.01
CA GLU A 104 25.09 20.68 10.20
C GLU A 104 26.35 20.14 10.90
N ASP A 105 27.26 21.05 11.23
CA ASP A 105 28.49 20.72 11.95
C ASP A 105 28.26 20.80 13.46
N LEU A 106 28.42 19.68 14.14
CA LEU A 106 28.29 19.52 15.60
C LEU A 106 29.64 19.36 16.31
N GLY A 107 30.71 19.85 15.70
CA GLY A 107 32.08 19.76 16.25
C GLY A 107 32.77 18.44 15.88
N SER A 108 32.64 17.40 16.68
CA SER A 108 33.23 16.10 16.40
C SER A 108 32.45 15.25 15.40
N TYR A 109 31.21 15.63 15.10
CA TYR A 109 30.30 14.95 14.19
C TYR A 109 29.68 15.94 13.21
N LYS A 110 29.33 15.44 12.03
CA LYS A 110 28.45 16.13 11.10
C LYS A 110 27.09 15.41 11.07
N LYS A 111 26.01 16.15 11.31
CA LYS A 111 24.65 15.67 11.12
C LYS A 111 24.26 15.93 9.67
N VAL A 112 23.85 14.89 8.98
CA VAL A 112 23.30 15.01 7.63
C VAL A 112 21.86 14.55 7.64
N GLU A 113 20.98 15.40 7.15
CA GLU A 113 19.56 15.15 7.02
C GLU A 113 19.18 15.23 5.56
N VAL A 114 18.60 14.18 5.04
CA VAL A 114 18.12 14.07 3.66
C VAL A 114 16.61 13.96 3.66
N THR A 115 15.96 14.97 3.08
CA THR A 115 14.51 15.00 2.88
C THR A 115 14.20 14.83 1.40
N VAL A 116 13.37 13.86 1.06
CA VAL A 116 12.88 13.68 -0.31
C VAL A 116 11.39 13.97 -0.32
N SER A 117 10.96 14.95 -1.08
CA SER A 117 9.57 15.37 -1.22
C SER A 117 9.07 15.18 -2.64
N TRP A 118 7.79 14.88 -2.78
CA TRP A 118 7.09 14.76 -4.06
C TRP A 118 5.65 15.22 -3.94
N ALA A 119 5.07 15.65 -5.04
CA ALA A 119 3.67 16.02 -5.11
C ALA A 119 2.86 14.87 -5.72
N GLN A 120 1.79 14.45 -5.02
CA GLN A 120 0.86 13.43 -5.50
C GLN A 120 -0.56 13.87 -5.21
N MET A 121 -1.41 13.96 -6.23
CA MET A 121 -2.83 14.35 -6.12
C MET A 121 -3.03 15.60 -5.25
N GLU A 122 -2.32 16.69 -5.56
CA GLU A 122 -2.34 17.98 -4.83
C GLU A 122 -1.84 17.93 -3.38
N LYS A 123 -1.34 16.78 -2.92
CA LYS A 123 -0.73 16.65 -1.60
C LYS A 123 0.78 16.52 -1.72
N GLN A 124 1.49 17.33 -0.96
CA GLN A 124 2.92 17.18 -0.81
C GLN A 124 3.21 16.09 0.23
N ARG A 125 4.06 15.14 -0.16
CA ARG A 125 4.55 14.06 0.68
C ARG A 125 6.05 14.18 0.83
N ASN A 126 6.59 13.74 1.95
CA ASN A 126 8.02 13.72 2.19
C ASN A 126 8.46 12.47 2.97
N VAL A 127 9.72 12.13 2.81
CA VAL A 127 10.45 11.16 3.62
C VAL A 127 11.71 11.86 4.11
N ASN A 128 11.97 11.76 5.39
CA ASN A 128 13.15 12.35 6.03
C ASN A 128 14.01 11.25 6.62
N MET A 129 15.32 11.30 6.37
CA MET A 129 16.33 10.41 6.92
C MET A 129 17.51 11.21 7.41
N ALA A 130 17.99 10.91 8.63
CA ALA A 130 19.12 11.59 9.23
C ALA A 130 20.19 10.59 9.66
N THR A 131 21.45 11.00 9.55
CA THR A 131 22.60 10.23 10.03
C THR A 131 23.68 11.15 10.60
N LEU A 132 24.58 10.56 11.38
CA LEU A 132 25.72 11.23 11.96
C LEU A 132 27.00 10.65 11.36
N TYR A 133 27.88 11.51 10.87
CA TYR A 133 29.22 11.14 10.41
C TYR A 133 30.27 11.68 11.37
N VAL A 134 31.24 10.85 11.73
CA VAL A 134 32.41 11.26 12.50
C VAL A 134 33.33 12.04 11.56
N LYS A 135 33.78 13.21 12.00
CA LYS A 135 34.84 13.93 11.28
C LYS A 135 36.14 13.14 11.37
N ARG A 136 36.76 12.94 10.25
CA ARG A 136 38.10 12.36 10.13
C ARG A 136 39.13 13.42 9.80
#